data_ef8dfa8cf655356670077d134fd67e6f
#
_entry.id   ef8dfa8cf655356670077d134fd67e6f
#
_cell.length_a   1.000
_cell.length_b   1.000
_cell.length_c   1.000
_cell.angle_alpha   90.00
_cell.angle_beta   90.00
_cell.angle_gamma   90.00
#
_symmetry.space_group_name_H-M   'P 1'
#
loop_
_entity.id
_entity.type
_entity.pdbx_description
1 polymer ?
#
loop_
_entity_poly.entity_id
_entity_poly.type
_entity_poly.pdbx_seq_one_letter_code
_entity_poly.pdbx_strand_id
1 'polypeptide(L)'
;MIDLHHPDPGIEISIATRGISKGLTQTDGAQVVVRPEVAFGDVYLGAYAKNVTSTTSDGEGGPVLGLRTSAGGFNLVASATGKLSIDPSDGSDAEALELAGSAARRLGPLNLRLGITWSPDDLGTTGESTWIEGTTTYDLGADFVASAALGFRERDGGPDYTAFNVGISRTFFGHLTADIRWYDTDRSARGDAFEGRLVGTLRARF
;
A
#
# COMPACT_ATOMS: atom_id res chain seq x y z
N MET A 1 0.73 9.38 -27.67
CA MET A 1 0.03 8.22 -28.25
C MET A 1 0.45 7.02 -27.39
N ILE A 2 -0.49 6.36 -26.71
CA ILE A 2 -0.21 5.18 -25.87
C ILE A 2 0.15 4.04 -26.81
N ASP A 3 1.33 3.46 -26.66
CA ASP A 3 1.73 2.29 -27.44
C ASP A 3 1.12 1.02 -26.81
N LEU A 4 0.07 0.51 -27.39
CA LEU A 4 -0.63 -0.71 -26.94
C LEU A 4 -0.03 -2.00 -27.52
N HIS A 5 1.05 -1.91 -28.31
CA HIS A 5 1.57 -3.06 -29.04
C HIS A 5 2.57 -3.94 -28.28
N HIS A 6 3.06 -3.47 -27.13
CA HIS A 6 4.04 -4.20 -26.32
C HIS A 6 3.59 -4.24 -24.87
N PRO A 7 2.67 -5.17 -24.51
CA PRO A 7 2.27 -5.36 -23.11
C PRO A 7 3.45 -5.92 -22.31
N ASP A 8 3.69 -5.33 -21.14
CA ASP A 8 4.68 -5.79 -20.16
C ASP A 8 3.92 -6.35 -18.93
N PRO A 9 3.71 -7.67 -18.87
CA PRO A 9 3.02 -8.31 -17.78
C PRO A 9 3.93 -8.50 -16.57
N GLY A 10 3.37 -8.35 -15.38
CA GLY A 10 4.05 -8.59 -14.13
C GLY A 10 3.10 -9.14 -13.06
N ILE A 11 3.64 -9.78 -12.08
CA ILE A 11 2.92 -10.21 -10.90
C ILE A 11 3.76 -9.97 -9.64
N GLU A 12 3.17 -9.38 -8.63
CA GLU A 12 3.74 -9.30 -7.29
C GLU A 12 2.96 -10.21 -6.35
N ILE A 13 3.66 -11.02 -5.58
CA ILE A 13 3.10 -11.84 -4.50
C ILE A 13 3.84 -11.46 -3.22
N SER A 14 3.11 -11.19 -2.15
CA SER A 14 3.72 -10.94 -0.84
C SER A 14 3.01 -11.72 0.27
N ILE A 15 3.80 -12.13 1.26
CA ILE A 15 3.34 -12.75 2.50
C ILE A 15 3.93 -11.96 3.65
N ALA A 16 3.08 -11.48 4.55
CA ALA A 16 3.48 -10.77 5.75
C ALA A 16 2.99 -11.51 7.00
N THR A 17 3.71 -11.39 8.10
CA THR A 17 3.27 -11.95 9.40
C THR A 17 1.99 -11.32 9.92
N ARG A 18 1.71 -10.08 9.46
CA ARG A 18 0.47 -9.33 9.68
C ARG A 18 0.23 -8.38 8.52
N GLY A 19 -1.04 -8.17 8.16
CA GLY A 19 -1.44 -7.16 7.20
C GLY A 19 -1.50 -5.79 7.85
N ILE A 20 -0.86 -4.81 7.22
CA ILE A 20 -0.95 -3.40 7.63
C ILE A 20 -1.42 -2.56 6.44
N SER A 21 -2.39 -1.70 6.65
CA SER A 21 -2.82 -0.70 5.69
C SER A 21 -2.98 0.65 6.35
N LYS A 22 -2.38 1.68 5.75
CA LYS A 22 -2.44 3.06 6.27
C LYS A 22 -2.08 3.10 7.78
N GLY A 23 -1.10 2.29 8.22
CA GLY A 23 -0.64 2.17 9.60
C GLY A 23 -1.45 1.26 10.51
N LEU A 24 -2.64 0.81 10.11
CA LEU A 24 -3.50 -0.04 10.93
C LEU A 24 -3.36 -1.52 10.57
N THR A 25 -3.42 -2.37 11.60
CA THR A 25 -3.47 -3.83 11.45
C THR A 25 -4.78 -4.25 10.78
N GLN A 26 -4.67 -5.11 9.76
CA GLN A 26 -5.81 -5.65 9.00
C GLN A 26 -6.02 -7.15 9.17
N THR A 27 -5.07 -7.88 9.76
CA THR A 27 -5.17 -9.32 9.96
C THR A 27 -4.69 -9.73 11.35
N ASP A 28 -5.32 -10.74 11.92
CA ASP A 28 -4.87 -11.35 13.19
C ASP A 28 -3.68 -12.30 13.00
N GLY A 29 -3.45 -12.74 11.78
CA GLY A 29 -2.37 -13.62 11.37
C GLY A 29 -1.73 -13.15 10.07
N ALA A 30 -1.14 -14.10 9.35
CA ALA A 30 -0.47 -13.82 8.10
C ALA A 30 -1.42 -13.23 7.04
N GLN A 31 -0.90 -12.27 6.29
CA GLN A 31 -1.57 -11.72 5.12
C GLN A 31 -0.84 -12.18 3.84
N VAL A 32 -1.61 -12.63 2.88
CA VAL A 32 -1.15 -12.87 1.50
C VAL A 32 -1.76 -11.81 0.60
N VAL A 33 -0.94 -11.22 -0.26
CA VAL A 33 -1.40 -10.26 -1.26
C VAL A 33 -0.87 -10.67 -2.62
N VAL A 34 -1.74 -10.66 -3.63
CA VAL A 34 -1.40 -10.91 -5.04
C VAL A 34 -1.78 -9.71 -5.87
N ARG A 35 -0.87 -9.24 -6.72
CA ARG A 35 -1.06 -8.08 -7.60
C ARG A 35 -0.57 -8.40 -9.01
N PRO A 36 -1.43 -8.94 -9.90
CA PRO A 36 -1.13 -9.00 -11.33
C PRO A 36 -1.26 -7.60 -11.95
N GLU A 37 -0.44 -7.33 -12.95
CA GLU A 37 -0.42 -6.07 -13.68
C GLU A 37 0.01 -6.28 -15.14
N VAL A 38 -0.49 -5.45 -16.04
CA VAL A 38 0.04 -5.32 -17.38
C VAL A 38 0.24 -3.84 -17.70
N ALA A 39 1.45 -3.47 -18.13
CA ALA A 39 1.78 -2.11 -18.50
C ALA A 39 1.79 -1.92 -20.02
N PHE A 40 1.38 -0.74 -20.47
CA PHE A 40 1.38 -0.27 -21.85
C PHE A 40 2.00 1.13 -21.86
N GLY A 41 3.33 1.17 -21.92
CA GLY A 41 4.06 2.41 -21.72
C GLY A 41 3.83 2.99 -20.31
N ASP A 42 3.34 4.22 -20.22
CA ASP A 42 3.09 4.89 -18.95
C ASP A 42 1.79 4.41 -18.25
N VAL A 43 0.84 3.79 -18.98
CA VAL A 43 -0.42 3.31 -18.42
C VAL A 43 -0.31 1.86 -18.00
N TYR A 44 -0.91 1.50 -16.87
CA TYR A 44 -1.03 0.11 -16.44
C TYR A 44 -2.45 -0.25 -15.99
N LEU A 45 -2.80 -1.48 -16.23
CA LEU A 45 -3.99 -2.15 -15.74
C LEU A 45 -3.57 -3.26 -14.79
N GLY A 46 -4.21 -3.37 -13.67
CA GLY A 46 -3.91 -4.41 -12.70
C GLY A 46 -5.13 -4.80 -11.90
N ALA A 47 -4.91 -5.72 -10.99
CA ALA A 47 -5.85 -6.09 -9.95
C ALA A 47 -5.06 -6.41 -8.68
N TYR A 48 -5.76 -6.54 -7.57
CA TYR A 48 -5.20 -7.09 -6.36
C TYR A 48 -6.22 -7.96 -5.65
N ALA A 49 -5.70 -8.85 -4.82
CA ALA A 49 -6.48 -9.61 -3.86
C ALA A 49 -5.65 -9.84 -2.60
N LYS A 50 -6.27 -9.73 -1.43
CA LYS A 50 -5.65 -9.99 -0.12
C LYS A 50 -6.67 -10.56 0.85
N ASN A 51 -6.23 -11.39 1.80
CA ASN A 51 -7.04 -11.69 2.97
C ASN A 51 -6.97 -10.54 3.97
N VAL A 52 -8.07 -10.31 4.65
CA VAL A 52 -8.16 -9.42 5.83
C VAL A 52 -8.88 -10.19 6.93
N THR A 53 -8.67 -9.79 8.19
CA THR A 53 -9.45 -10.27 9.32
C THR A 53 -10.04 -9.05 9.97
N SER A 54 -11.25 -8.70 9.58
CA SER A 54 -11.95 -7.56 10.15
C SER A 54 -13.36 -7.96 10.55
N THR A 55 -14.02 -7.14 11.33
CA THR A 55 -15.44 -7.34 11.67
C THR A 55 -16.36 -7.12 10.47
N THR A 56 -15.84 -6.63 9.36
CA THR A 56 -16.63 -6.24 8.18
C THR A 56 -16.31 -7.04 6.91
N SER A 57 -15.24 -7.87 6.88
CA SER A 57 -14.85 -8.59 5.67
C SER A 57 -13.73 -9.60 5.95
N ASP A 58 -13.69 -10.71 5.20
CA ASP A 58 -12.62 -11.74 5.22
C ASP A 58 -11.56 -11.53 4.14
N GLY A 59 -11.82 -10.66 3.18
CA GLY A 59 -10.90 -10.36 2.10
C GLY A 59 -11.24 -9.06 1.38
N GLU A 60 -10.29 -8.59 0.61
CA GLU A 60 -10.42 -7.38 -0.21
C GLU A 60 -9.70 -7.61 -1.53
N GLY A 61 -10.27 -7.11 -2.62
CA GLY A 61 -9.68 -7.16 -3.93
C GLY A 61 -10.30 -6.15 -4.88
N GLY A 62 -9.78 -6.10 -6.12
CA GLY A 62 -10.39 -5.26 -7.13
C GLY A 62 -9.46 -4.80 -8.24
N PRO A 63 -9.99 -4.13 -9.27
CA PRO A 63 -9.23 -3.63 -10.40
C PRO A 63 -8.46 -2.36 -10.05
N VAL A 64 -7.36 -2.16 -10.77
CA VAL A 64 -6.51 -0.96 -10.69
C VAL A 64 -6.25 -0.44 -12.08
N LEU A 65 -6.45 0.86 -12.29
CA LEU A 65 -6.00 1.59 -13.47
C LEU A 65 -4.99 2.65 -12.99
N GLY A 66 -3.85 2.77 -13.64
CA GLY A 66 -2.88 3.76 -13.23
C GLY A 66 -2.00 4.28 -14.35
N LEU A 67 -1.27 5.33 -14.00
CA LEU A 67 -0.31 6.03 -14.83
C LEU A 67 1.01 6.17 -14.06
N ARG A 68 2.13 5.86 -14.71
CA ARG A 68 3.49 6.09 -14.21
C ARG A 68 4.25 6.91 -15.23
N THR A 69 4.81 8.03 -14.80
CA THR A 69 5.61 8.86 -15.69
C THR A 69 6.73 9.56 -14.92
N SER A 70 7.64 10.20 -15.64
CA SER A 70 8.72 10.97 -15.05
C SER A 70 8.75 12.37 -15.65
N ALA A 71 8.75 13.39 -14.79
CA ALA A 71 8.83 14.79 -15.19
C ALA A 71 9.62 15.63 -14.17
N GLY A 72 10.48 16.53 -14.62
CA GLY A 72 11.23 17.45 -13.76
C GLY A 72 12.16 16.74 -12.75
N GLY A 73 12.59 15.50 -13.02
CA GLY A 73 13.39 14.69 -12.09
C GLY A 73 12.57 14.02 -10.97
N PHE A 74 11.24 14.02 -11.11
CA PHE A 74 10.32 13.29 -10.26
C PHE A 74 9.75 12.08 -10.99
N ASN A 75 9.58 10.97 -10.28
CA ASN A 75 8.73 9.86 -10.69
C ASN A 75 7.33 10.11 -10.13
N LEU A 76 6.35 10.17 -11.03
CA LEU A 76 4.96 10.47 -10.73
C LEU A 76 4.10 9.24 -10.95
N VAL A 77 3.19 8.96 -10.02
CA VAL A 77 2.22 7.87 -10.15
C VAL A 77 0.84 8.41 -9.78
N ALA A 78 -0.15 8.05 -10.58
CA ALA A 78 -1.56 8.26 -10.26
C ALA A 78 -2.32 6.95 -10.49
N SER A 79 -3.32 6.65 -9.67
CA SER A 79 -4.14 5.45 -9.85
C SER A 79 -5.57 5.65 -9.35
N ALA A 80 -6.48 4.88 -9.95
CA ALA A 80 -7.83 4.64 -9.48
C ALA A 80 -7.98 3.14 -9.19
N THR A 81 -8.48 2.80 -8.02
CA THR A 81 -8.67 1.43 -7.55
C THR A 81 -10.13 1.24 -7.17
N GLY A 82 -10.80 0.30 -7.84
CA GLY A 82 -12.07 -0.23 -7.34
C GLY A 82 -11.76 -1.23 -6.23
N LYS A 83 -12.37 -1.06 -5.06
CA LYS A 83 -12.18 -1.95 -3.91
C LYS A 83 -13.47 -2.74 -3.70
N LEU A 84 -13.35 -4.03 -3.51
CA LEU A 84 -14.45 -4.95 -3.27
C LEU A 84 -14.15 -5.75 -2.00
N SER A 85 -15.07 -5.74 -1.05
CA SER A 85 -15.02 -6.63 0.12
C SER A 85 -15.44 -8.05 -0.29
N ILE A 86 -14.74 -9.03 0.24
CA ILE A 86 -15.10 -10.44 0.11
C ILE A 86 -15.77 -10.85 1.42
N ASP A 87 -16.98 -11.38 1.33
CA ASP A 87 -17.84 -11.76 2.45
C ASP A 87 -18.12 -10.57 3.40
N PRO A 88 -18.73 -9.47 2.87
CA PRO A 88 -19.00 -8.28 3.67
C PRO A 88 -20.06 -8.55 4.73
N SER A 89 -19.89 -8.00 5.94
CA SER A 89 -20.91 -8.05 6.98
C SER A 89 -22.13 -7.19 6.63
N ASP A 90 -23.30 -7.58 7.09
CA ASP A 90 -24.54 -6.82 6.90
C ASP A 90 -24.40 -5.37 7.35
N GLY A 91 -24.76 -4.43 6.47
CA GLY A 91 -24.77 -3.00 6.77
C GLY A 91 -23.40 -2.30 6.64
N SER A 92 -22.38 -2.99 6.13
CA SER A 92 -21.09 -2.37 5.80
C SER A 92 -20.95 -2.18 4.28
N ASP A 93 -20.24 -1.10 3.88
CA ASP A 93 -19.98 -0.82 2.48
C ASP A 93 -19.05 -1.89 1.88
N ALA A 94 -19.58 -2.59 0.87
CA ALA A 94 -18.89 -3.68 0.19
C ALA A 94 -18.02 -3.23 -0.99
N GLU A 95 -18.24 -2.02 -1.48
CA GLU A 95 -17.57 -1.45 -2.65
C GLU A 95 -17.05 -0.05 -2.32
N ALA A 96 -15.90 0.30 -2.85
CA ALA A 96 -15.33 1.64 -2.72
C ALA A 96 -14.51 2.02 -3.95
N LEU A 97 -14.35 3.32 -4.17
CA LEU A 97 -13.40 3.88 -5.11
C LEU A 97 -12.28 4.59 -4.34
N GLU A 98 -11.04 4.23 -4.63
CA GLU A 98 -9.87 4.89 -4.07
C GLU A 98 -9.06 5.55 -5.19
N LEU A 99 -8.75 6.84 -5.04
CA LEU A 99 -7.86 7.59 -5.92
C LEU A 99 -6.54 7.84 -5.18
N ALA A 100 -5.42 7.61 -5.86
CA ALA A 100 -4.11 7.84 -5.27
C ALA A 100 -3.18 8.59 -6.22
N GLY A 101 -2.33 9.42 -5.64
CA GLY A 101 -1.28 10.12 -6.35
C GLY A 101 0.02 10.14 -5.55
N SER A 102 1.17 10.11 -6.20
CA SER A 102 2.44 10.28 -5.52
C SER A 102 3.51 10.88 -6.42
N ALA A 103 4.47 11.55 -5.78
CA ALA A 103 5.69 12.04 -6.40
C ALA A 103 6.90 11.55 -5.60
N ALA A 104 7.90 11.03 -6.30
CA ALA A 104 9.15 10.59 -5.68
C ALA A 104 10.36 11.19 -6.40
N ARG A 105 11.41 11.49 -5.62
CA ARG A 105 12.68 12.00 -6.16
C ARG A 105 13.86 11.30 -5.51
N ARG A 106 14.79 10.84 -6.34
CA ARG A 106 16.05 10.25 -5.88
C ARG A 106 17.15 11.32 -5.81
N LEU A 107 17.85 11.35 -4.68
CA LEU A 107 18.96 12.26 -4.36
C LEU A 107 20.16 11.41 -3.90
N GLY A 108 20.96 10.90 -4.84
CA GLY A 108 22.01 9.94 -4.52
C GLY A 108 21.46 8.64 -3.92
N PRO A 109 21.91 8.23 -2.72
CA PRO A 109 21.39 7.04 -2.05
C PRO A 109 20.00 7.25 -1.40
N LEU A 110 19.57 8.50 -1.25
CA LEU A 110 18.30 8.87 -0.65
C LEU A 110 17.19 8.92 -1.71
N ASN A 111 16.02 8.33 -1.40
CA ASN A 111 14.82 8.54 -2.19
C ASN A 111 13.71 9.05 -1.26
N LEU A 112 13.07 10.15 -1.66
CA LEU A 112 11.96 10.77 -0.96
C LEU A 112 10.69 10.58 -1.78
N ARG A 113 9.58 10.23 -1.13
CA ARG A 113 8.25 10.10 -1.74
C ARG A 113 7.21 10.80 -0.87
N LEU A 114 6.32 11.53 -1.51
CA LEU A 114 5.08 12.02 -0.91
C LEU A 114 3.91 11.40 -1.69
N GLY A 115 2.93 10.87 -0.96
CA GLY A 115 1.73 10.27 -1.53
C GLY A 115 0.47 10.79 -0.85
N ILE A 116 -0.61 10.80 -1.60
CA ILE A 116 -1.97 11.04 -1.12
C ILE A 116 -2.88 9.94 -1.66
N THR A 117 -3.81 9.51 -0.83
CA THR A 117 -4.87 8.58 -1.19
C THR A 117 -6.18 9.14 -0.64
N TRP A 118 -7.22 9.16 -1.47
CA TRP A 118 -8.53 9.64 -1.11
C TRP A 118 -9.61 8.66 -1.60
N SER A 119 -10.63 8.46 -0.78
CA SER A 119 -11.84 7.73 -1.10
C SER A 119 -13.04 8.54 -0.65
N PRO A 120 -14.04 8.80 -1.54
CA PRO A 120 -15.25 9.50 -1.14
C PRO A 120 -16.10 8.68 -0.18
N ASP A 121 -15.98 7.34 -0.24
CA ASP A 121 -16.67 6.39 0.61
C ASP A 121 -15.83 5.10 0.61
N ASP A 122 -15.04 4.88 1.67
CA ASP A 122 -14.12 3.74 1.78
C ASP A 122 -14.85 2.53 2.39
N LEU A 123 -14.30 1.33 2.20
CA LEU A 123 -14.91 0.07 2.62
C LEU A 123 -15.31 0.04 4.11
N GLY A 124 -16.36 -0.73 4.39
CA GLY A 124 -16.83 -1.03 5.75
C GLY A 124 -17.64 0.10 6.34
N THR A 125 -17.18 0.72 7.41
CA THR A 125 -17.79 1.87 8.09
C THR A 125 -16.90 3.10 8.07
N THR A 126 -15.97 3.17 7.11
CA THR A 126 -14.95 4.20 7.09
C THR A 126 -15.46 5.55 6.59
N GLY A 127 -16.40 5.56 5.63
CA GLY A 127 -16.90 6.77 4.97
C GLY A 127 -15.81 7.47 4.15
N GLU A 128 -15.93 8.78 3.97
CA GLU A 128 -14.88 9.55 3.31
C GLU A 128 -13.55 9.42 4.06
N SER A 129 -12.46 9.22 3.32
CA SER A 129 -11.14 9.10 3.94
C SER A 129 -10.03 9.68 3.08
N THR A 130 -9.08 10.34 3.75
CA THR A 130 -7.83 10.83 3.16
C THR A 130 -6.63 10.27 3.93
N TRP A 131 -5.61 9.80 3.19
CA TRP A 131 -4.32 9.40 3.72
C TRP A 131 -3.21 10.17 3.02
N ILE A 132 -2.37 10.85 3.78
CA ILE A 132 -1.17 11.51 3.26
C ILE A 132 0.05 10.87 3.91
N GLU A 133 1.05 10.48 3.12
CA GLU A 133 2.24 9.80 3.62
C GLU A 133 3.51 10.34 2.97
N GLY A 134 4.48 10.70 3.81
CA GLY A 134 5.87 10.94 3.44
C GLY A 134 6.71 9.69 3.74
N THR A 135 7.46 9.21 2.75
CA THR A 135 8.38 8.07 2.89
C THR A 135 9.78 8.48 2.51
N THR A 136 10.76 8.03 3.28
CA THR A 136 12.17 8.12 2.93
C THR A 136 12.79 6.72 2.88
N THR A 137 13.64 6.47 1.90
CA THR A 137 14.46 5.25 1.81
C THR A 137 15.91 5.63 1.59
N TYR A 138 16.82 4.89 2.19
CA TYR A 138 18.25 5.08 2.06
C TYR A 138 18.94 3.77 1.65
N ASP A 139 19.63 3.80 0.53
CA ASP A 139 20.38 2.67 -0.01
C ASP A 139 21.66 2.50 0.83
N LEU A 140 21.76 1.39 1.56
CA LEU A 140 22.89 1.03 2.42
C LEU A 140 23.98 0.25 1.66
N GLY A 141 23.73 -0.08 0.40
CA GLY A 141 24.55 -1.00 -0.39
C GLY A 141 24.30 -2.47 -0.09
N ALA A 142 24.88 -3.37 -0.89
CA ALA A 142 24.70 -4.84 -0.80
C ALA A 142 23.22 -5.25 -0.78
N ASP A 143 22.38 -4.56 -1.56
CA ASP A 143 20.93 -4.78 -1.67
C ASP A 143 20.12 -4.48 -0.39
N PHE A 144 20.73 -3.85 0.62
CA PHE A 144 20.04 -3.39 1.81
C PHE A 144 19.51 -1.97 1.65
N VAL A 145 18.27 -1.75 2.09
CA VAL A 145 17.61 -0.45 2.12
C VAL A 145 17.00 -0.21 3.50
N ALA A 146 17.39 0.87 4.15
CA ALA A 146 16.70 1.39 5.33
C ALA A 146 15.53 2.28 4.88
N SER A 147 14.43 2.31 5.63
CA SER A 147 13.29 3.15 5.28
C SER A 147 12.53 3.61 6.52
N ALA A 148 11.89 4.78 6.40
CA ALA A 148 10.97 5.31 7.38
C ALA A 148 9.79 5.99 6.65
N ALA A 149 8.61 5.97 7.26
CA ALA A 149 7.46 6.70 6.78
C ALA A 149 6.68 7.33 7.94
N LEU A 150 6.03 8.44 7.63
CA LEU A 150 5.08 9.13 8.49
C LEU A 150 3.83 9.43 7.66
N GLY A 151 2.66 9.04 8.16
CA GLY A 151 1.40 9.28 7.49
C GLY A 151 0.35 9.81 8.43
N PHE A 152 -0.57 10.58 7.89
CA PHE A 152 -1.74 11.11 8.58
C PHE A 152 -3.00 10.63 7.86
N ARG A 153 -3.96 10.13 8.63
CA ARG A 153 -5.28 9.73 8.14
C ARG A 153 -6.39 10.54 8.77
N GLU A 154 -7.23 11.09 7.92
CA GLU A 154 -8.53 11.65 8.23
C GLU A 154 -9.62 10.73 7.70
N ARG A 155 -10.73 10.53 8.46
CA ARG A 155 -11.85 9.69 8.05
C ARG A 155 -13.12 9.97 8.86
N ASP A 156 -14.27 9.88 8.21
CA ASP A 156 -15.56 10.13 8.84
C ASP A 156 -15.96 9.03 9.84
N GLY A 157 -15.75 7.77 9.47
CA GLY A 157 -16.16 6.60 10.28
C GLY A 157 -15.14 6.19 11.35
N GLY A 158 -14.42 7.14 11.97
CA GLY A 158 -13.50 6.80 13.04
C GLY A 158 -12.55 7.94 13.41
N PRO A 159 -11.60 7.71 14.33
CA PRO A 159 -10.66 8.75 14.75
C PRO A 159 -9.64 9.03 13.65
N ASP A 160 -9.25 10.29 13.54
CA ASP A 160 -8.03 10.66 12.85
C ASP A 160 -6.81 10.18 13.61
N TYR A 161 -5.75 9.86 12.89
CA TYR A 161 -4.51 9.40 13.51
C TYR A 161 -3.29 9.67 12.63
N THR A 162 -2.15 9.69 13.31
CA THR A 162 -0.83 9.68 12.70
C THR A 162 -0.22 8.29 12.87
N ALA A 163 0.30 7.71 11.80
CA ALA A 163 1.04 6.46 11.85
C ALA A 163 2.47 6.67 11.37
N PHE A 164 3.38 5.91 11.93
CA PHE A 164 4.77 5.90 11.49
C PHE A 164 5.30 4.47 11.39
N ASN A 165 6.32 4.30 10.58
CA ASN A 165 7.02 3.04 10.51
C ASN A 165 8.51 3.24 10.21
N VAL A 166 9.31 2.27 10.61
CA VAL A 166 10.74 2.19 10.30
C VAL A 166 11.10 0.73 10.03
N GLY A 167 11.90 0.50 9.00
CA GLY A 167 12.25 -0.85 8.60
C GLY A 167 13.55 -0.94 7.81
N ILE A 168 13.96 -2.19 7.62
CA ILE A 168 15.08 -2.55 6.76
C ILE A 168 14.64 -3.69 5.86
N SER A 169 15.04 -3.62 4.60
CA SER A 169 14.79 -4.65 3.62
C SER A 169 16.06 -5.06 2.90
N ARG A 170 16.05 -6.28 2.36
CA ARG A 170 17.07 -6.78 1.46
C ARG A 170 16.45 -7.49 0.27
N THR A 171 16.97 -7.23 -0.92
CA THR A 171 16.56 -7.91 -2.14
C THR A 171 17.56 -9.01 -2.49
N PHE A 172 17.06 -10.19 -2.78
CA PHE A 172 17.81 -11.38 -3.18
C PHE A 172 17.47 -11.73 -4.62
N PHE A 173 18.46 -12.12 -5.39
CA PHE A 173 18.29 -12.58 -6.77
C PHE A 173 17.56 -11.58 -7.70
N GLY A 174 17.48 -10.31 -7.32
CA GLY A 174 16.81 -9.26 -8.08
C GLY A 174 15.27 -9.26 -8.02
N HIS A 175 14.64 -10.27 -7.44
CA HIS A 175 13.17 -10.42 -7.46
C HIS A 175 12.53 -10.80 -6.12
N LEU A 176 13.30 -11.28 -5.13
CA LEU A 176 12.78 -11.64 -3.81
C LEU A 176 13.25 -10.63 -2.77
N THR A 177 12.33 -9.93 -2.11
CA THR A 177 12.65 -8.96 -1.04
C THR A 177 12.14 -9.46 0.30
N ALA A 178 13.01 -9.48 1.30
CA ALA A 178 12.65 -9.64 2.71
C ALA A 178 12.69 -8.28 3.40
N ASP A 179 11.68 -7.97 4.21
CA ASP A 179 11.55 -6.72 4.97
C ASP A 179 11.18 -7.03 6.42
N ILE A 180 11.78 -6.32 7.35
CA ILE A 180 11.40 -6.31 8.76
C ILE A 180 11.12 -4.85 9.14
N ARG A 181 9.93 -4.60 9.70
CA ARG A 181 9.44 -3.25 9.92
C ARG A 181 8.64 -3.13 11.20
N TRP A 182 8.93 -2.08 11.97
CA TRP A 182 8.10 -1.65 13.09
C TRP A 182 7.08 -0.62 12.60
N TYR A 183 5.81 -0.82 12.95
CA TYR A 183 4.71 0.10 12.72
C TYR A 183 4.14 0.53 14.07
N ASP A 184 3.67 1.77 14.15
CA ASP A 184 2.97 2.28 15.33
C ASP A 184 2.10 3.49 14.97
N THR A 185 1.20 3.88 15.90
CA THR A 185 0.32 5.04 15.74
C THR A 185 0.29 5.89 17.02
N ASP A 186 -0.13 7.16 16.88
CA ASP A 186 -0.40 8.05 18.02
C ASP A 186 -1.68 7.68 18.80
N ARG A 187 -2.38 6.63 18.37
CA ARG A 187 -3.63 6.12 18.95
C ARG A 187 -3.54 4.70 19.48
N SER A 188 -2.37 4.22 19.80
CA SER A 188 -2.13 2.83 20.25
C SER A 188 -3.04 2.38 21.41
N ALA A 189 -3.46 3.28 22.30
CA ALA A 189 -4.39 2.97 23.38
C ALA A 189 -5.86 2.70 22.94
N ARG A 190 -6.17 2.82 21.63
CA ARG A 190 -7.54 2.60 21.10
C ARG A 190 -7.85 1.15 20.73
N GLY A 191 -6.91 0.25 20.90
CA GLY A 191 -7.09 -1.20 20.68
C GLY A 191 -6.15 -1.75 19.62
N ASP A 192 -6.22 -3.06 19.45
CA ASP A 192 -5.27 -3.89 18.71
C ASP A 192 -4.92 -3.38 17.30
N ALA A 193 -5.89 -2.82 16.58
CA ALA A 193 -5.63 -2.31 15.23
C ALA A 193 -4.63 -1.15 15.19
N PHE A 194 -4.52 -0.39 16.29
CA PHE A 194 -3.68 0.81 16.42
C PHE A 194 -2.35 0.56 17.13
N GLU A 195 -2.18 -0.62 17.76
CA GLU A 195 -0.97 -0.93 18.52
C GLU A 195 0.27 -1.12 17.67
N GLY A 196 1.42 -0.77 18.27
CA GLY A 196 2.74 -0.96 17.67
C GLY A 196 3.03 -2.44 17.38
N ARG A 197 3.56 -2.74 16.17
CA ARG A 197 3.82 -4.12 15.75
C ARG A 197 5.09 -4.24 14.92
N LEU A 198 5.82 -5.34 15.16
CA LEU A 198 6.88 -5.78 14.29
C LEU A 198 6.30 -6.72 13.23
N VAL A 199 6.54 -6.41 11.96
CA VAL A 199 6.03 -7.16 10.82
C VAL A 199 7.19 -7.61 9.95
N GLY A 200 7.25 -8.92 9.66
CA GLY A 200 8.12 -9.50 8.65
C GLY A 200 7.35 -9.70 7.35
N THR A 201 7.93 -9.34 6.21
CA THR A 201 7.32 -9.51 4.88
C THR A 201 8.31 -10.15 3.92
N LEU A 202 7.82 -11.11 3.14
CA LEU A 202 8.49 -11.61 1.94
C LEU A 202 7.68 -11.19 0.72
N ARG A 203 8.35 -10.65 -0.30
CA ARG A 203 7.74 -10.19 -1.55
C ARG A 203 8.53 -10.70 -2.73
N ALA A 204 7.84 -11.32 -3.68
CA ALA A 204 8.40 -11.75 -4.96
C ALA A 204 7.74 -10.99 -6.12
N ARG A 205 8.55 -10.63 -7.13
CA ARG A 205 8.09 -9.96 -8.36
C ARG A 205 8.61 -10.74 -9.57
N PHE A 206 7.70 -10.96 -10.53
CA PHE A 206 7.98 -11.67 -11.78
C PHE A 206 7.46 -10.89 -12.97
#